data_9ef881683a6304757fd75e50a0794b21
#
_entry.id   9ef881683a6304757fd75e50a0794b21
#
_cell.length_a   1.000
_cell.length_b   1.000
_cell.length_c   1.000
_cell.angle_alpha   90.00
_cell.angle_beta   90.00
_cell.angle_gamma   90.00
#
_symmetry.space_group_name_H-M   'P 1'
#
loop_
_entity.id
_entity.type
_entity.pdbx_description
1 polymer ?
#
loop_
_entity_poly.entity_id
_entity_poly.type
_entity_poly.pdbx_seq_one_letter_code
_entity_poly.pdbx_strand_id
1 'polypeptide(L)'
;MAAALCWAVASLVSADVTRTIGGLAFNRLRLFFVSIMLITYTFYINTWNTISVDYLTIIIISGIVGIFLGDTLLFIALQKIGPRRNNILFSLAAPFTVVINIFFLNELASTISIIGCFVVFFGVVFAI
;
A
#
# COMPACT_ATOMS: atom_id res chain seq x y z
N MET A 1 -4.46 -12.34 -9.36
CA MET A 1 -3.28 -13.17 -9.01
C MET A 1 -1.96 -12.54 -9.50
N ALA A 2 -1.86 -12.02 -10.71
CA ALA A 2 -0.62 -11.38 -11.21
C ALA A 2 -0.09 -10.26 -10.31
N ALA A 3 -0.94 -9.35 -9.83
CA ALA A 3 -0.55 -8.27 -8.94
C ALA A 3 0.06 -8.76 -7.61
N ALA A 4 -0.47 -9.85 -7.04
CA ALA A 4 0.06 -10.43 -5.82
C ALA A 4 1.46 -11.03 -6.02
N LEU A 5 1.69 -11.70 -7.16
CA LEU A 5 3.01 -12.19 -7.52
C LEU A 5 4.02 -11.05 -7.73
N CYS A 6 3.63 -10.00 -8.47
CA CYS A 6 4.46 -8.82 -8.64
C CYS A 6 4.81 -8.16 -7.29
N TRP A 7 3.84 -8.07 -6.37
CA TRP A 7 4.06 -7.54 -5.02
C TRP A 7 5.03 -8.40 -4.21
N ALA A 8 4.87 -9.73 -4.26
CA ALA A 8 5.76 -10.64 -3.55
C ALA A 8 7.21 -10.52 -4.05
N VAL A 9 7.42 -10.54 -5.37
CA VAL A 9 8.76 -10.36 -5.97
C VAL A 9 9.33 -8.98 -5.63
N ALA A 10 8.53 -7.92 -5.77
CA ALA A 10 8.95 -6.56 -5.43
C ALA A 10 9.37 -6.44 -3.96
N SER A 11 8.66 -7.09 -3.02
CA SER A 11 9.00 -7.05 -1.60
C SER A 11 10.34 -7.74 -1.30
N LEU A 12 10.66 -8.85 -1.98
CA LEU A 12 11.93 -9.56 -1.83
C LEU A 12 13.10 -8.71 -2.34
N VAL A 13 12.98 -8.16 -3.56
CA VAL A 13 14.01 -7.30 -4.15
C VAL A 13 14.18 -6.02 -3.32
N SER A 14 13.09 -5.40 -2.88
CA SER A 14 13.14 -4.20 -2.06
C SER A 14 13.77 -4.44 -0.69
N ALA A 15 13.65 -5.65 -0.12
CA ALA A 15 14.23 -5.96 1.17
C ALA A 15 15.75 -5.86 1.16
N ASP A 16 16.41 -6.34 0.12
CA ASP A 16 17.88 -6.28 0.00
C ASP A 16 18.35 -4.84 -0.22
N VAL A 17 17.64 -4.10 -1.07
CA VAL A 17 17.98 -2.69 -1.34
C VAL A 17 17.75 -1.81 -0.11
N THR A 18 16.64 -2.01 0.62
CA THR A 18 16.35 -1.22 1.83
C THR A 18 17.34 -1.49 2.96
N ARG A 19 17.96 -2.66 3.02
CA ARG A 19 19.03 -2.96 3.98
C ARG A 19 20.32 -2.20 3.68
N THR A 20 20.60 -1.96 2.41
CA THR A 20 21.84 -1.28 1.96
C THR A 20 21.73 0.25 2.05
N ILE A 21 20.67 0.83 1.52
CA ILE A 21 20.51 2.30 1.42
C ILE A 21 19.55 2.89 2.44
N GLY A 22 18.84 2.04 3.20
CA GLY A 22 17.81 2.46 4.16
C GLY A 22 16.42 2.58 3.53
N GLY A 23 15.38 2.24 4.32
CA GLY A 23 14.00 2.25 3.86
C GLY A 23 13.50 3.62 3.41
N LEU A 24 13.93 4.70 4.08
CA LEU A 24 13.53 6.07 3.76
C LEU A 24 14.17 6.55 2.44
N ALA A 25 15.45 6.28 2.22
CA ALA A 25 16.14 6.64 0.98
C ALA A 25 15.56 5.86 -0.21
N PHE A 26 15.31 4.57 -0.02
CA PHE A 26 14.67 3.72 -1.02
C PHE A 26 13.29 4.27 -1.43
N ASN A 27 12.43 4.62 -0.45
CA ASN A 27 11.11 5.14 -0.75
C ASN A 27 11.16 6.47 -1.51
N ARG A 28 12.08 7.37 -1.16
CA ARG A 28 12.27 8.63 -1.89
C ARG A 28 12.64 8.41 -3.35
N LEU A 29 13.61 7.53 -3.61
CA LEU A 29 14.01 7.18 -4.98
C LEU A 29 12.84 6.55 -5.75
N ARG A 30 12.16 5.60 -5.14
CA ARG A 30 11.00 4.94 -5.75
C ARG A 30 9.92 5.95 -6.10
N LEU A 31 9.53 6.82 -5.17
CA LEU A 31 8.51 7.84 -5.41
C LEU A 31 8.93 8.82 -6.51
N PHE A 32 10.19 9.20 -6.57
CA PHE A 32 10.71 10.05 -7.64
C PHE A 32 10.54 9.42 -9.02
N PHE A 33 10.98 8.17 -9.20
CA PHE A 33 10.84 7.46 -10.49
C PHE A 33 9.37 7.19 -10.85
N VAL A 34 8.56 6.76 -9.89
CA VAL A 34 7.12 6.53 -10.11
C VAL A 34 6.41 7.82 -10.50
N SER A 35 6.75 8.96 -9.87
CA SER A 35 6.18 10.26 -10.21
C SER A 35 6.51 10.66 -11.65
N ILE A 36 7.76 10.48 -12.08
CA ILE A 36 8.15 10.76 -13.47
C ILE A 36 7.37 9.88 -14.44
N MET A 37 7.28 8.58 -14.16
CA MET A 37 6.51 7.65 -15.01
C MET A 37 5.04 8.04 -15.12
N LEU A 38 4.40 8.38 -13.99
CA LEU A 38 3.00 8.78 -13.96
C LEU A 38 2.76 10.11 -14.69
N ILE A 39 3.62 11.09 -14.49
CA ILE A 39 3.55 12.37 -15.18
C ILE A 39 3.66 12.14 -16.69
N THR A 40 4.66 11.40 -17.14
CA THR A 40 4.86 11.07 -18.57
C THR A 40 3.64 10.36 -19.16
N TYR A 41 3.09 9.39 -18.42
CA TYR A 41 1.90 8.65 -18.83
C TYR A 41 0.66 9.56 -18.94
N THR A 42 0.47 10.46 -17.98
CA THR A 42 -0.66 11.41 -17.94
C THR A 42 -0.56 12.42 -19.11
N PHE A 43 0.65 12.88 -19.42
CA PHE A 43 0.88 13.70 -20.62
C PHE A 43 0.55 12.94 -21.91
N TYR A 44 0.93 11.68 -22.01
CA TYR A 44 0.66 10.86 -23.19
C TYR A 44 -0.84 10.65 -23.44
N ILE A 45 -1.63 10.44 -22.36
CA ILE A 45 -3.09 10.20 -22.46
C ILE A 45 -3.90 11.50 -22.54
N ASN A 46 -3.28 12.66 -22.24
CA ASN A 46 -3.92 13.98 -22.27
C ASN A 46 -5.14 14.11 -21.31
N THR A 47 -5.04 13.51 -20.13
CA THR A 47 -6.13 13.40 -19.12
C THR A 47 -6.12 14.53 -18.09
N TRP A 48 -5.37 15.60 -18.29
CA TRP A 48 -5.22 16.69 -17.32
C TRP A 48 -6.53 17.41 -16.96
N ASN A 49 -7.48 17.44 -17.87
CA ASN A 49 -8.75 18.16 -17.72
C ASN A 49 -9.82 17.38 -16.96
N THR A 50 -9.52 16.17 -16.50
CA THR A 50 -10.52 15.29 -15.85
C THR A 50 -10.58 15.46 -14.33
N ILE A 51 -9.60 16.15 -13.74
CA ILE A 51 -9.53 16.32 -12.28
C ILE A 51 -10.28 17.60 -11.90
N SER A 52 -11.41 17.43 -11.18
CA SER A 52 -12.09 18.57 -10.55
C SER A 52 -11.26 19.10 -9.39
N VAL A 53 -11.18 20.44 -9.29
CA VAL A 53 -10.45 21.15 -8.24
C VAL A 53 -10.96 20.78 -6.84
N ASP A 54 -12.25 20.43 -6.73
CA ASP A 54 -12.88 20.06 -5.45
C ASP A 54 -12.26 18.80 -4.81
N TYR A 55 -11.79 17.86 -5.63
CA TYR A 55 -11.15 16.63 -5.14
C TYR A 55 -9.64 16.77 -4.92
N LEU A 56 -9.03 17.88 -5.36
CA LEU A 56 -7.58 18.07 -5.29
C LEU A 56 -7.06 18.01 -3.84
N THR A 57 -7.76 18.62 -2.91
CA THR A 57 -7.39 18.63 -1.49
C THR A 57 -7.39 17.21 -0.91
N ILE A 58 -8.42 16.42 -1.21
CA ILE A 58 -8.52 15.03 -0.74
C ILE A 58 -7.43 14.17 -1.35
N ILE A 59 -7.14 14.34 -2.64
CA ILE A 59 -6.07 13.62 -3.35
C ILE A 59 -4.70 13.94 -2.73
N ILE A 60 -4.41 15.21 -2.44
CA ILE A 60 -3.14 15.64 -1.83
C ILE A 60 -2.98 15.03 -0.43
N ILE A 61 -4.01 15.15 0.42
CA ILE A 61 -3.97 14.59 1.77
C ILE A 61 -3.80 13.07 1.72
N SER A 62 -4.57 12.38 0.88
CA SER A 62 -4.46 10.94 0.68
C SER A 62 -3.08 10.52 0.19
N GLY A 63 -2.49 11.27 -0.74
CA GLY A 63 -1.14 11.04 -1.25
C GLY A 63 -0.08 11.19 -0.16
N ILE A 64 -0.16 12.25 0.66
CA ILE A 64 0.79 12.48 1.75
C ILE A 64 0.64 11.40 2.84
N VAL A 65 -0.56 11.13 3.29
CA VAL A 65 -0.78 10.16 4.38
C VAL A 65 -0.59 8.72 3.91
N GLY A 66 -1.21 8.35 2.79
CA GLY A 66 -1.20 6.97 2.28
C GLY A 66 0.13 6.59 1.64
N ILE A 67 0.58 7.39 0.67
CA ILE A 67 1.76 7.04 -0.12
C ILE A 67 3.05 7.46 0.58
N PHE A 68 3.17 8.72 1.00
CA PHE A 68 4.43 9.19 1.58
C PHE A 68 4.66 8.60 2.98
N LEU A 69 3.73 8.76 3.92
CA LEU A 69 3.89 8.22 5.28
C LEU A 69 3.72 6.70 5.32
N GLY A 70 2.68 6.16 4.69
CA GLY A 70 2.38 4.72 4.70
C GLY A 70 3.50 3.90 4.08
N ASP A 71 3.94 4.23 2.88
CA ASP A 71 5.04 3.53 2.21
C ASP A 71 6.38 3.71 2.94
N THR A 72 6.64 4.90 3.51
CA THR A 72 7.87 5.12 4.28
C THR A 72 7.93 4.20 5.49
N LEU A 73 6.84 4.09 6.25
CA LEU A 73 6.75 3.19 7.40
C LEU A 73 6.85 1.72 6.98
N LEU A 74 6.21 1.36 5.85
CA LEU A 74 6.30 0.01 5.28
C LEU A 74 7.75 -0.38 4.95
N PHE A 75 8.51 0.51 4.29
CA PHE A 75 9.89 0.20 3.93
C PHE A 75 10.86 0.24 5.11
N ILE A 76 10.61 1.08 6.12
CA ILE A 76 11.34 1.03 7.39
C ILE A 76 11.07 -0.29 8.13
N ALA A 77 9.83 -0.73 8.16
CA ALA A 77 9.46 -2.03 8.73
C ALA A 77 10.11 -3.17 7.95
N LEU A 78 10.04 -3.15 6.61
CA LEU A 78 10.65 -4.13 5.73
C LEU A 78 12.16 -4.27 6.00
N GLN A 79 12.86 -3.16 6.21
CA GLN A 79 14.28 -3.13 6.56
C GLN A 79 14.56 -3.80 7.91
N LYS A 80 13.70 -3.56 8.92
CA LYS A 80 13.93 -4.01 10.29
C LYS A 80 13.49 -5.45 10.55
N ILE A 81 12.31 -5.84 10.08
CA ILE A 81 11.68 -7.15 10.39
C ILE A 81 11.74 -8.14 9.23
N GLY A 82 12.16 -7.69 8.05
CA GLY A 82 12.29 -8.51 6.84
C GLY A 82 10.97 -8.72 6.08
N PRO A 83 11.05 -9.27 4.85
CA PRO A 83 9.90 -9.31 3.94
C PRO A 83 8.80 -10.25 4.43
N ARG A 84 9.13 -11.40 5.03
CA ARG A 84 8.14 -12.36 5.48
C ARG A 84 7.21 -11.76 6.53
N ARG A 85 7.77 -11.25 7.62
CA ARG A 85 6.98 -10.67 8.72
C ARG A 85 6.25 -9.40 8.30
N ASN A 86 6.90 -8.56 7.49
CA ASN A 86 6.30 -7.34 6.98
C ASN A 86 5.06 -7.63 6.13
N ASN A 87 5.12 -8.59 5.21
CA ASN A 87 3.99 -8.96 4.36
C ASN A 87 2.84 -9.59 5.15
N ILE A 88 3.16 -10.40 6.18
CA ILE A 88 2.15 -10.98 7.08
C ILE A 88 1.42 -9.86 7.83
N LEU A 89 2.14 -8.91 8.44
CA LEU A 89 1.54 -7.78 9.13
C LEU A 89 0.74 -6.87 8.18
N PHE A 90 1.23 -6.66 6.97
CA PHE A 90 0.53 -5.86 5.96
C PHE A 90 -0.80 -6.50 5.54
N SER A 91 -0.91 -7.84 5.55
CA SER A 91 -2.16 -8.53 5.23
C SER A 91 -3.30 -8.24 6.24
N LEU A 92 -2.97 -7.81 7.46
CA LEU A 92 -3.95 -7.36 8.45
C LEU A 92 -4.66 -6.05 8.04
N ALA A 93 -4.13 -5.31 7.06
CA ALA A 93 -4.80 -4.11 6.54
C ALA A 93 -6.21 -4.41 6.01
N ALA A 94 -6.44 -5.58 5.41
CA ALA A 94 -7.74 -5.97 4.88
C ALA A 94 -8.83 -6.06 5.97
N PRO A 95 -8.67 -6.81 7.08
CA PRO A 95 -9.64 -6.82 8.17
C PRO A 95 -9.82 -5.44 8.83
N PHE A 96 -8.75 -4.65 9.00
CA PHE A 96 -8.87 -3.30 9.53
C PHE A 96 -9.69 -2.39 8.61
N THR A 97 -9.54 -2.49 7.30
CA THR A 97 -10.33 -1.72 6.33
C THR A 97 -11.81 -2.06 6.45
N VAL A 98 -12.18 -3.33 6.59
CA VAL A 98 -13.59 -3.74 6.77
C VAL A 98 -14.18 -3.18 8.07
N VAL A 99 -13.42 -3.22 9.16
CA VAL A 99 -13.84 -2.63 10.44
C VAL A 99 -14.08 -1.12 10.29
N ILE A 100 -13.16 -0.39 9.66
CA ILE A 100 -13.28 1.05 9.43
C ILE A 100 -14.52 1.35 8.55
N ASN A 101 -14.75 0.60 7.48
CA ASN A 101 -15.92 0.79 6.61
C ASN A 101 -17.24 0.63 7.37
N ILE A 102 -17.36 -0.38 8.23
CA ILE A 102 -18.56 -0.60 9.04
C ILE A 102 -18.79 0.58 10.01
N PHE A 103 -17.74 1.03 10.72
CA PHE A 103 -17.90 2.05 11.76
C PHE A 103 -18.00 3.49 11.23
N PHE A 104 -17.29 3.81 10.13
CA PHE A 104 -17.22 5.19 9.64
C PHE A 104 -18.09 5.46 8.40
N LEU A 105 -18.27 4.45 7.53
CA LEU A 105 -19.05 4.63 6.32
C LEU A 105 -20.48 4.06 6.43
N ASN A 106 -20.79 3.36 7.54
CA ASN A 106 -22.06 2.63 7.72
C ASN A 106 -22.38 1.67 6.56
N GLU A 107 -21.36 1.22 5.85
CA GLU A 107 -21.52 0.23 4.78
C GLU A 107 -21.53 -1.17 5.40
N LEU A 108 -22.60 -1.92 5.11
CA LEU A 108 -22.70 -3.31 5.53
C LEU A 108 -21.70 -4.15 4.74
N ALA A 109 -20.72 -4.70 5.44
CA ALA A 109 -19.78 -5.63 4.82
C ALA A 109 -20.53 -6.89 4.35
N SER A 110 -20.26 -7.32 3.11
CA SER A 110 -20.80 -8.58 2.60
C SER A 110 -20.34 -9.74 3.50
N THR A 111 -21.20 -10.74 3.66
CA THR A 111 -20.88 -11.97 4.41
C THR A 111 -19.58 -12.62 3.92
N ILE A 112 -19.33 -12.57 2.61
CA ILE A 112 -18.09 -13.07 2.00
C ILE A 112 -16.88 -12.26 2.48
N SER A 113 -16.99 -10.93 2.61
CA SER A 113 -15.92 -10.07 3.11
C SER A 113 -15.59 -10.37 4.58
N ILE A 114 -16.61 -10.61 5.40
CA ILE A 114 -16.42 -10.98 6.81
C ILE A 114 -15.71 -12.33 6.94
N ILE A 115 -16.14 -13.34 6.19
CA ILE A 115 -15.49 -14.65 6.16
C ILE A 115 -14.03 -14.51 5.69
N GLY A 116 -13.79 -13.72 4.64
CA GLY A 116 -12.43 -13.44 4.15
C GLY A 116 -11.53 -12.80 5.21
N CYS A 117 -12.04 -11.87 6.01
CA CYS A 117 -11.31 -11.27 7.12
C CYS A 117 -10.92 -12.28 8.20
N PHE A 118 -11.82 -13.19 8.56
CA PHE A 118 -11.52 -14.26 9.51
C PHE A 118 -10.44 -15.20 8.98
N VAL A 119 -10.52 -15.60 7.70
CA VAL A 119 -9.51 -16.46 7.06
C VAL A 119 -8.14 -15.79 7.08
N VAL A 120 -8.06 -14.49 6.73
CA VAL A 120 -6.81 -13.73 6.78
C VAL A 120 -6.28 -13.64 8.21
N PHE A 121 -7.13 -13.31 9.19
CA PHE A 121 -6.74 -13.18 10.58
C PHE A 121 -6.15 -14.49 11.13
N PHE A 122 -6.84 -15.60 10.94
CA PHE A 122 -6.34 -16.92 11.36
C PHE A 122 -5.08 -17.31 10.60
N GLY A 123 -5.02 -17.05 9.28
CA GLY A 123 -3.81 -17.26 8.48
C GLY A 123 -2.59 -16.53 9.03
N VAL A 124 -2.76 -15.27 9.46
CA VAL A 124 -1.70 -14.47 10.10
C VAL A 124 -1.28 -15.05 11.45
N VAL A 125 -2.25 -15.41 12.29
CA VAL A 125 -1.97 -16.00 13.63
C VAL A 125 -1.18 -17.29 13.51
N PHE A 126 -1.48 -18.15 12.51
CA PHE A 126 -0.74 -19.39 12.29
C PHE A 126 0.60 -19.21 11.57
N ALA A 127 0.85 -18.06 10.92
CA ALA A 127 2.07 -17.81 10.15
C ALA A 127 3.18 -17.12 10.96
N ILE A 128 2.84 -16.50 12.10
CA ILE A 128 3.77 -15.84 13.03
C ILE A 128 4.30 -16.85 14.04
#